data_087be87ff3bcb0e57b989470267c0ada
#
_entry.id   087be87ff3bcb0e57b989470267c0ada
#
_cell.length_a   1.000
_cell.length_b   1.000
_cell.length_c   1.000
_cell.angle_alpha   90.00
_cell.angle_beta   90.00
_cell.angle_gamma   90.00
#
_symmetry.space_group_name_H-M   'P 1'
#
loop_
_entity.id
_entity.type
_entity.pdbx_description
1 polymer ?
#
loop_
_entity_poly.entity_id
_entity_poly.type
_entity_poly.pdbx_seq_one_letter_code
_entity_poly.pdbx_strand_id
1 'polypeptide(L)'
;MTEEQLRKLDKKQLKYVTQRDYETGGEKKLGDGGGVNIIDGRFTIVCLGKTVFSAPLSEVNAGELMDLSGFTAYYTDENGERISIVAKYSDGAVGFRKN
;
A
#
# COMPACT_ATOMS: atom_id res chain seq x y z
N MET A 1 -6.84 -7.36 -6.01
CA MET A 1 -6.34 -6.69 -7.23
C MET A 1 -5.52 -7.62 -8.06
N THR A 2 -5.67 -7.54 -9.37
CA THR A 2 -4.78 -8.26 -10.27
C THR A 2 -3.43 -7.54 -10.33
N GLU A 3 -2.44 -8.20 -10.92
CA GLU A 3 -1.14 -7.55 -11.09
C GLU A 3 -1.26 -6.29 -11.94
N GLU A 4 -2.13 -6.32 -12.94
CA GLU A 4 -2.35 -5.14 -13.78
C GLU A 4 -2.90 -3.97 -12.97
N GLN A 5 -3.82 -4.26 -12.06
CA GLN A 5 -4.36 -3.22 -11.19
C GLN A 5 -3.31 -2.70 -10.21
N LEU A 6 -2.45 -3.59 -9.71
CA LEU A 6 -1.36 -3.16 -8.84
C LEU A 6 -0.41 -2.23 -9.57
N ARG A 7 -0.12 -2.51 -10.84
CA ARG A 7 0.78 -1.66 -11.60
C ARG A 7 0.24 -0.25 -11.80
N LYS A 8 -1.09 -0.10 -11.76
CA LYS A 8 -1.69 1.24 -11.86
C LYS A 8 -1.47 2.08 -10.62
N LEU A 9 -1.07 1.45 -9.51
CA LEU A 9 -0.74 2.18 -8.29
C LEU A 9 0.67 2.77 -8.33
N ASP A 10 1.49 2.40 -9.32
CA ASP A 10 2.84 2.91 -9.44
C ASP A 10 2.81 4.44 -9.48
N LYS A 11 3.64 5.05 -8.64
CA LYS A 11 3.77 6.51 -8.51
C LYS A 11 2.54 7.18 -7.90
N LYS A 12 1.61 6.41 -7.35
CA LYS A 12 0.46 6.98 -6.66
C LYS A 12 0.93 7.68 -5.39
N GLN A 13 0.43 8.87 -5.16
CA GLN A 13 0.79 9.65 -3.97
C GLN A 13 -0.07 9.23 -2.80
N LEU A 14 0.53 9.12 -1.63
CA LEU A 14 -0.14 8.64 -0.43
C LEU A 14 -0.15 9.71 0.65
N LYS A 15 -1.23 9.78 1.40
CA LYS A 15 -1.37 10.68 2.52
C LYS A 15 -0.68 10.12 3.76
N TYR A 16 -0.89 8.83 4.03
CA TYR A 16 -0.21 8.14 5.12
C TYR A 16 -0.38 6.64 4.92
N VAL A 17 0.43 5.88 5.66
CA VAL A 17 0.39 4.42 5.63
C VAL A 17 0.40 3.91 7.06
N THR A 18 -0.48 2.96 7.37
CA THR A 18 -0.50 2.31 8.67
C THR A 18 -0.27 0.82 8.50
N GLN A 19 0.26 0.19 9.53
CA GLN A 19 0.40 -1.26 9.58
C GLN A 19 -0.73 -1.80 10.45
N ARG A 20 -1.42 -2.81 9.96
CA ARG A 20 -2.53 -3.41 10.68
C ARG A 20 -2.06 -4.67 11.40
N ASP A 21 -2.42 -4.78 12.67
CA ASP A 21 -2.12 -5.97 13.46
C ASP A 21 -3.41 -6.78 13.59
N TYR A 22 -3.42 -7.96 12.98
CA TYR A 22 -4.63 -8.80 13.00
C TYR A 22 -4.89 -9.42 14.36
N GLU A 23 -3.88 -9.58 15.19
CA GLU A 23 -4.07 -10.20 16.50
C GLU A 23 -4.74 -9.25 17.46
N THR A 24 -4.36 -7.99 17.45
CA THR A 24 -4.92 -7.01 18.38
C THR A 24 -5.97 -6.13 17.74
N GLY A 25 -6.06 -6.13 16.40
CA GLY A 25 -6.95 -5.24 15.69
C GLY A 25 -6.46 -3.81 15.62
N GLY A 26 -5.27 -3.53 16.13
CA GLY A 26 -4.74 -2.18 16.16
C GLY A 26 -4.06 -1.78 14.86
N GLU A 27 -3.82 -0.49 14.73
CA GLU A 27 -3.08 0.06 13.61
C GLU A 27 -1.97 0.96 14.12
N LYS A 28 -0.83 0.89 13.46
CA LYS A 28 0.32 1.69 13.81
C LYS A 28 0.73 2.49 12.58
N LYS A 29 0.85 3.80 12.72
CA LYS A 29 1.26 4.63 11.59
C LYS A 29 2.71 4.34 11.24
N LEU A 30 2.97 4.03 9.98
CA LEU A 30 4.33 3.79 9.49
C LEU A 30 4.95 5.07 8.94
N GLY A 31 4.15 5.98 8.40
CA GLY A 31 4.67 7.23 7.89
C GLY A 31 3.58 8.09 7.27
N ASP A 32 3.90 9.36 7.11
CA ASP A 32 3.04 10.33 6.45
C ASP A 32 3.60 10.63 5.07
N GLY A 33 2.71 10.92 4.14
CA GLY A 33 3.12 11.22 2.77
C GLY A 33 3.63 9.98 2.09
N GLY A 34 4.34 10.18 0.99
CA GLY A 34 4.98 9.08 0.31
C GLY A 34 4.30 8.65 -0.96
N GLY A 35 4.70 7.52 -1.46
CA GLY A 35 4.14 7.02 -2.70
C GLY A 35 4.47 5.56 -2.94
N VAL A 36 3.81 5.02 -3.95
CA VAL A 36 4.01 3.64 -4.41
C VAL A 36 5.01 3.66 -5.55
N ASN A 37 5.96 2.75 -5.53
CA ASN A 37 6.90 2.57 -6.63
C ASN A 37 6.98 1.10 -6.96
N ILE A 38 6.85 0.77 -8.24
CA ILE A 38 7.01 -0.59 -8.70
C ILE A 38 8.29 -0.63 -9.52
N ILE A 39 9.33 -1.26 -8.95
CA ILE A 39 10.65 -1.29 -9.52
C ILE A 39 11.14 -2.72 -9.53
N ASP A 40 11.57 -3.18 -10.70
CA ASP A 40 12.15 -4.52 -10.86
C ASP A 40 11.23 -5.62 -10.29
N GLY A 41 9.93 -5.48 -10.52
CA GLY A 41 8.99 -6.50 -10.09
C GLY A 41 8.67 -6.46 -8.60
N ARG A 42 9.04 -5.40 -7.90
CA ARG A 42 8.74 -5.27 -6.49
C ARG A 42 7.77 -4.10 -6.26
N PHE A 43 6.77 -4.36 -5.44
CA PHE A 43 5.81 -3.36 -5.02
C PHE A 43 6.36 -2.72 -3.75
N THR A 44 6.70 -1.45 -3.82
CA THR A 44 7.39 -0.76 -2.73
C THR A 44 6.63 0.50 -2.35
N ILE A 45 6.51 0.75 -1.05
CA ILE A 45 5.91 1.98 -0.55
C ILE A 45 6.97 2.72 0.24
N VAL A 46 7.19 3.98 -0.13
CA VAL A 46 8.21 4.83 0.49
C VAL A 46 7.52 6.04 1.09
N CYS A 47 7.81 6.33 2.35
CA CYS A 47 7.29 7.50 3.05
C CYS A 47 8.46 8.33 3.53
N LEU A 48 8.58 9.57 3.02
CA LEU A 48 9.62 10.51 3.44
C LEU A 48 11.01 9.88 3.35
N GLY A 49 11.27 9.20 2.24
CA GLY A 49 12.58 8.61 2.00
C GLY A 49 12.81 7.27 2.69
N LYS A 50 11.83 6.76 3.42
CA LYS A 50 11.97 5.50 4.13
C LYS A 50 11.04 4.47 3.52
N THR A 51 11.58 3.29 3.20
CA THR A 51 10.76 2.19 2.69
C THR A 51 9.99 1.57 3.84
N VAL A 52 8.67 1.62 3.76
CA VAL A 52 7.81 1.08 4.82
C VAL A 52 7.15 -0.23 4.45
N PHE A 53 7.15 -0.59 3.17
CA PHE A 53 6.58 -1.86 2.71
C PHE A 53 7.26 -2.22 1.40
N SER A 54 7.65 -3.47 1.25
CA SER A 54 8.25 -3.94 0.01
C SER A 54 8.02 -5.43 -0.12
N ALA A 55 7.53 -5.87 -1.28
CA ALA A 55 7.27 -7.28 -1.52
C ALA A 55 7.31 -7.55 -3.02
N PRO A 56 7.60 -8.80 -3.42
CA PRO A 56 7.50 -9.15 -4.83
C PRO A 56 6.09 -8.90 -5.34
N LEU A 57 5.98 -8.30 -6.50
CA LEU A 57 4.67 -7.95 -7.06
C LEU A 57 3.78 -9.18 -7.19
N SER A 58 4.36 -10.33 -7.48
CA SER A 58 3.59 -11.56 -7.64
C SER A 58 3.06 -12.12 -6.33
N GLU A 59 3.55 -11.63 -5.20
CA GLU A 59 3.14 -12.16 -3.89
C GLU A 59 2.29 -11.18 -3.09
N VAL A 60 2.11 -9.98 -3.59
CA VAL A 60 1.30 -8.98 -2.89
C VAL A 60 -0.17 -9.22 -3.14
N ASN A 61 -0.94 -9.23 -2.08
CA ASN A 61 -2.40 -9.26 -2.16
C ASN A 61 -2.92 -7.88 -1.77
N ALA A 62 -3.75 -7.29 -2.60
CA ALA A 62 -4.22 -5.94 -2.35
C ALA A 62 -5.68 -5.79 -2.75
N GLY A 63 -6.34 -4.82 -2.14
CA GLY A 63 -7.72 -4.51 -2.47
C GLY A 63 -8.00 -3.05 -2.14
N GLU A 64 -8.93 -2.46 -2.88
CA GLU A 64 -9.30 -1.08 -2.60
C GLU A 64 -10.20 -1.00 -1.38
N LEU A 65 -10.11 0.11 -0.66
CA LEU A 65 -11.02 0.37 0.43
C LEU A 65 -12.41 0.65 -0.14
N MET A 66 -13.43 0.36 0.65
CA MET A 66 -14.81 0.49 0.16
C MET A 66 -15.15 1.91 -0.26
N ASP A 67 -14.58 2.91 0.40
CA ASP A 67 -14.85 4.30 0.07
C ASP A 67 -13.87 4.84 -0.98
N LEU A 68 -13.04 3.99 -1.56
CA LEU A 68 -12.08 4.33 -2.60
C LEU A 68 -11.05 5.35 -2.15
N SER A 69 -10.86 5.52 -0.84
CA SER A 69 -9.91 6.49 -0.32
C SER A 69 -8.49 5.94 -0.20
N GLY A 70 -8.30 4.68 -0.52
CA GLY A 70 -7.00 4.05 -0.41
C GLY A 70 -7.07 2.57 -0.73
N PHE A 71 -6.08 1.84 -0.26
CA PHE A 71 -6.03 0.39 -0.49
C PHE A 71 -5.39 -0.32 0.69
N THR A 72 -5.65 -1.62 0.77
CA THR A 72 -4.95 -2.48 1.72
C THR A 72 -4.03 -3.38 0.91
N ALA A 73 -2.92 -3.77 1.51
CA ALA A 73 -2.00 -4.72 0.88
C ALA A 73 -1.37 -5.60 1.94
N TYR A 74 -1.11 -6.86 1.59
CA TYR A 74 -0.40 -7.73 2.51
C TYR A 74 0.38 -8.76 1.73
N TYR A 75 1.39 -9.32 2.39
CA TYR A 75 2.10 -10.49 1.90
C TYR A 75 2.67 -11.24 3.08
N THR A 76 3.00 -12.52 2.86
CA THR A 76 3.60 -13.33 3.89
C THR A 76 5.09 -13.47 3.57
N ASP A 77 5.95 -13.10 4.54
CA ASP A 77 7.39 -13.12 4.30
C ASP A 77 7.96 -14.54 4.44
N GLU A 78 9.28 -14.64 4.32
CA GLU A 78 9.95 -15.94 4.37
C GLU A 78 9.76 -16.66 5.69
N ASN A 79 9.54 -15.91 6.76
CA ASN A 79 9.36 -16.48 8.07
C ASN A 79 7.90 -16.85 8.35
N GLY A 80 7.03 -16.70 7.37
CA GLY A 80 5.62 -16.99 7.53
C GLY A 80 4.85 -15.88 8.21
N GLU A 81 5.46 -14.73 8.39
CA GLU A 81 4.82 -13.61 9.06
C GLU A 81 4.04 -12.77 8.05
N ARG A 82 2.79 -12.50 8.35
CA ARG A 82 1.97 -11.67 7.47
C ARG A 82 2.16 -10.20 7.81
N ILE A 83 2.52 -9.43 6.80
CA ILE A 83 2.67 -7.99 6.93
C ILE A 83 1.54 -7.34 6.16
N SER A 84 0.69 -6.59 6.86
CA SER A 84 -0.48 -5.93 6.27
C SER A 84 -0.42 -4.45 6.49
N ILE A 85 -0.74 -3.69 5.46
CA ILE A 85 -0.77 -2.24 5.55
C ILE A 85 -2.06 -1.68 4.98
N VAL A 86 -2.38 -0.47 5.40
CA VAL A 86 -3.47 0.32 4.84
C VAL A 86 -2.84 1.63 4.39
N ALA A 87 -3.05 1.98 3.12
CA ALA A 87 -2.50 3.19 2.55
C ALA A 87 -3.64 4.08 2.09
N LYS A 88 -3.60 5.34 2.51
CA LYS A 88 -4.61 6.31 2.09
C LYS A 88 -4.04 7.19 1.01
N TYR A 89 -4.82 7.43 -0.04
CA TYR A 89 -4.39 8.31 -1.12
C TYR A 89 -4.36 9.75 -0.65
N SER A 90 -3.46 10.54 -1.26
CA SER A 90 -3.47 11.97 -1.04
C SER A 90 -4.69 12.57 -1.71
N ASP A 91 -4.99 13.84 -1.37
CA ASP A 91 -6.16 14.49 -1.93
C ASP A 91 -6.16 14.51 -3.44
N GLY A 92 -5.00 14.66 -4.03
CA GLY A 92 -4.94 14.69 -5.49
C GLY A 92 -5.36 13.39 -6.13
N ALA A 93 -5.12 12.27 -5.45
CA ALA A 93 -5.48 10.97 -6.00
C ALA A 93 -6.99 10.77 -6.01
N VAL A 94 -7.69 11.36 -5.07
CA VAL A 94 -9.13 11.23 -5.02
C VAL A 94 -9.77 11.81 -6.26
N GLY A 95 -9.14 12.79 -6.86
CA GLY A 95 -9.69 13.46 -8.01
C GLY A 95 -9.87 12.58 -9.22
N PHE A 96 -9.19 11.46 -9.30
CA PHE A 96 -9.28 10.67 -10.53
C PHE A 96 -10.66 10.06 -10.74
N ARG A 97 -11.50 10.06 -9.75
CA ARG A 97 -12.82 9.52 -9.95
C ARG A 97 -13.86 10.58 -10.24
N LYS A 98 -13.50 11.82 -10.28
CA LYS A 98 -14.48 12.77 -10.63
C LYS A 98 -14.59 12.95 -12.07
N ASN A 99 -14.12 12.72 -12.31
CA ASN A 99 -14.50 12.98 -13.46
C ASN A 99 -14.20 13.44 -13.99
#